data_69bfdc3400e0f20e16a945e4a5346f41
#
_entry.id   69bfdc3400e0f20e16a945e4a5346f41
#
_cell.length_a   1.000
_cell.length_b   1.000
_cell.length_c   1.000
_cell.angle_alpha   90.00
_cell.angle_beta   90.00
_cell.angle_gamma   90.00
#
_symmetry.space_group_name_H-M   'P 1'
#
loop_
_entity.id
_entity.type
_entity.pdbx_description
1 polymer ?
#
loop_
_entity_poly.entity_id
_entity_poly.type
_entity_poly.pdbx_seq_one_letter_code
_entity_poly.pdbx_strand_id
1 'polypeptide(L)'
;MISRAGSGNNGAKALLDDLGIRHLVAVAGPSYGGYQAFQWAVAYPDFMDAIVPVNTAPWASVNTDKQLAELEARLASDPEWHGGRYYGKAACKTVLTDIRVETLKRYGIETALAPRFPDPAAREAAIREQAANWAAKWDANSLIILRRALLGFDTRPDFARIKAKVLYILCRTDALFPPKIAPDVIKALTAAGVEARYFELDSDLGHSSSGAEHAKWSPVLRQFLAPLVARLN
;
A
#
# COMPACT_ATOMS: atom_id res chain seq x y z
N MET A 1 10.68 13.99 -14.86
CA MET A 1 9.21 14.22 -14.65
C MET A 1 8.83 13.49 -13.37
N ILE A 2 8.51 14.21 -12.28
CA ILE A 2 8.08 13.57 -11.01
C ILE A 2 6.76 12.89 -11.29
N SER A 3 6.66 11.57 -11.05
CA SER A 3 5.41 10.83 -11.25
C SER A 3 4.27 11.43 -10.41
N ARG A 4 3.01 11.29 -10.87
CA ARG A 4 1.84 11.80 -10.12
C ARG A 4 1.72 11.21 -8.70
N ALA A 5 2.30 10.06 -8.44
CA ALA A 5 2.46 9.51 -7.08
C ALA A 5 3.34 10.39 -6.18
N GLY A 6 4.21 11.22 -6.75
CA GLY A 6 5.03 12.19 -6.02
C GLY A 6 4.25 13.31 -5.34
N SER A 7 3.02 13.62 -5.77
CA SER A 7 2.25 14.73 -5.16
C SER A 7 1.84 14.48 -3.71
N GLY A 8 1.48 13.24 -3.36
CA GLY A 8 1.17 12.86 -1.97
C GLY A 8 2.39 12.93 -1.05
N ASN A 9 3.55 12.55 -1.57
CA ASN A 9 4.81 12.63 -0.82
C ASN A 9 5.27 14.09 -0.60
N ASN A 10 4.99 14.99 -1.53
CA ASN A 10 5.30 16.41 -1.37
C ASN A 10 4.52 17.04 -0.20
N GLY A 11 3.24 16.70 -0.02
CA GLY A 11 2.43 17.17 1.11
C GLY A 11 2.96 16.64 2.45
N ALA A 12 3.29 15.34 2.53
CA ALA A 12 3.89 14.76 3.72
C ALA A 12 5.28 15.35 4.02
N LYS A 13 6.11 15.58 2.98
CA LYS A 13 7.41 16.22 3.15
C LYS A 13 7.29 17.65 3.69
N ALA A 14 6.35 18.44 3.14
CA ALA A 14 6.10 19.79 3.60
C ALA A 14 5.65 19.82 5.08
N LEU A 15 4.80 18.88 5.49
CA LEU A 15 4.40 18.75 6.89
C LEU A 15 5.59 18.43 7.80
N LEU A 16 6.46 17.51 7.41
CA LEU A 16 7.65 17.18 8.19
C LEU A 16 8.60 18.37 8.30
N ASP A 17 8.76 19.14 7.22
CA ASP A 17 9.56 20.37 7.22
C ASP A 17 9.00 21.43 8.16
N ASP A 18 7.67 21.62 8.17
CA ASP A 18 6.97 22.54 9.07
C ASP A 18 7.13 22.13 10.54
N LEU A 19 7.12 20.82 10.81
CA LEU A 19 7.38 20.26 12.13
C LEU A 19 8.87 20.29 12.52
N GLY A 20 9.76 20.79 11.68
CA GLY A 20 11.20 20.82 11.92
C GLY A 20 11.91 19.47 11.79
N ILE A 21 11.23 18.44 11.29
CA ILE A 21 11.81 17.10 11.10
C ILE A 21 12.65 17.11 9.83
N ARG A 22 13.95 16.90 9.97
CA ARG A 22 14.92 16.97 8.86
C ARG A 22 15.40 15.62 8.38
N HIS A 23 15.14 14.55 9.13
CA HIS A 23 15.57 13.19 8.80
C HIS A 23 14.65 12.15 9.47
N LEU A 24 14.49 10.99 8.84
CA LEU A 24 13.73 9.85 9.35
C LEU A 24 14.64 8.62 9.46
N VAL A 25 14.47 7.82 10.50
CA VAL A 25 15.12 6.49 10.59
C VAL A 25 14.60 5.57 9.50
N ALA A 26 13.29 5.56 9.29
CA ALA A 26 12.69 4.74 8.23
C ALA A 26 11.35 5.30 7.75
N VAL A 27 11.03 5.02 6.48
CA VAL A 27 9.69 5.13 5.92
C VAL A 27 9.17 3.71 5.67
N ALA A 28 8.08 3.35 6.35
CA ALA A 28 7.47 2.03 6.28
C ALA A 28 6.02 2.11 5.83
N GLY A 29 5.59 1.12 5.05
CA GLY A 29 4.19 1.07 4.64
C GLY A 29 3.80 -0.19 3.91
N PRO A 30 2.57 -0.70 4.17
CA PRO A 30 2.01 -1.82 3.42
C PRO A 30 1.28 -1.33 2.17
N SER A 31 1.24 -2.19 1.14
CA SER A 31 0.45 -1.98 -0.06
C SER A 31 0.74 -0.62 -0.72
N TYR A 32 -0.26 0.27 -0.79
CA TYR A 32 -0.10 1.64 -1.29
C TYR A 32 0.97 2.43 -0.51
N GLY A 33 1.08 2.21 0.80
CA GLY A 33 2.14 2.78 1.63
C GLY A 33 3.54 2.33 1.21
N GLY A 34 3.67 1.12 0.67
CA GLY A 34 4.93 0.64 0.10
C GLY A 34 5.30 1.32 -1.21
N TYR A 35 4.33 1.64 -2.08
CA TYR A 35 4.59 2.53 -3.23
C TYR A 35 5.14 3.89 -2.76
N GLN A 36 4.53 4.45 -1.71
CA GLN A 36 5.02 5.70 -1.13
C GLN A 36 6.42 5.56 -0.57
N ALA A 37 6.76 4.46 0.13
CA ALA A 37 8.10 4.24 0.66
C ALA A 37 9.16 4.20 -0.45
N PHE A 38 8.92 3.50 -1.55
CA PHE A 38 9.82 3.54 -2.72
C PHE A 38 9.90 4.94 -3.33
N GLN A 39 8.76 5.63 -3.46
CA GLN A 39 8.75 6.99 -4.01
C GLN A 39 9.50 7.98 -3.11
N TRP A 40 9.40 7.84 -1.79
CA TRP A 40 10.18 8.64 -0.84
C TRP A 40 11.67 8.44 -1.03
N ALA A 41 12.12 7.19 -1.13
CA ALA A 41 13.53 6.86 -1.26
C ALA A 41 14.15 7.42 -2.56
N VAL A 42 13.40 7.44 -3.68
CA VAL A 42 13.89 8.02 -4.92
C VAL A 42 13.75 9.54 -4.99
N ALA A 43 12.72 10.11 -4.35
CA ALA A 43 12.48 11.56 -4.36
C ALA A 43 13.37 12.30 -3.36
N TYR A 44 13.61 11.72 -2.19
CA TYR A 44 14.33 12.34 -1.07
C TYR A 44 15.41 11.40 -0.52
N PRO A 45 16.44 11.06 -1.32
CA PRO A 45 17.41 10.01 -1.00
C PRO A 45 18.19 10.25 0.31
N ASP A 46 18.36 11.49 0.73
CA ASP A 46 19.09 11.87 1.94
C ASP A 46 18.19 12.05 3.18
N PHE A 47 16.88 11.83 3.03
CA PHE A 47 15.92 12.14 4.09
C PHE A 47 15.62 10.97 5.03
N MET A 48 16.10 9.76 4.72
CA MET A 48 15.88 8.58 5.54
C MET A 48 17.02 7.57 5.45
N ASP A 49 17.23 6.81 6.54
CA ASP A 49 18.21 5.72 6.58
C ASP A 49 17.70 4.43 5.97
N ALA A 50 16.38 4.20 6.02
CA ALA A 50 15.78 2.96 5.54
C ALA A 50 14.37 3.15 4.96
N ILE A 51 13.96 2.18 4.13
CA ILE A 51 12.56 1.95 3.78
C ILE A 51 12.14 0.51 4.09
N VAL A 52 10.87 0.33 4.47
CA VAL A 52 10.29 -0.98 4.75
C VAL A 52 8.99 -1.13 3.96
N PRO A 53 9.06 -1.42 2.65
CA PRO A 53 7.90 -1.71 1.82
C PRO A 53 7.39 -3.13 2.10
N VAL A 54 6.09 -3.25 2.45
CA VAL A 54 5.45 -4.50 2.84
C VAL A 54 4.29 -4.81 1.91
N ASN A 55 4.18 -6.05 1.41
CA ASN A 55 3.11 -6.49 0.52
C ASN A 55 2.84 -5.49 -0.62
N THR A 56 3.87 -5.19 -1.39
CA THR A 56 3.88 -4.15 -2.43
C THR A 56 4.90 -4.45 -3.53
N ALA A 57 4.99 -3.57 -4.52
CA ALA A 57 6.02 -3.60 -5.56
C ALA A 57 6.55 -2.17 -5.82
N PRO A 58 7.73 -1.98 -6.42
CA PRO A 58 8.22 -0.66 -6.82
C PRO A 58 7.59 -0.13 -8.13
N TRP A 59 6.59 -0.83 -8.66
CA TRP A 59 5.81 -0.45 -9.85
C TRP A 59 4.33 -0.78 -9.66
N ALA A 60 3.46 -0.05 -10.34
CA ALA A 60 2.04 -0.37 -10.41
C ALA A 60 1.73 -1.42 -11.50
N SER A 61 0.53 -2.00 -11.43
CA SER A 61 0.03 -2.94 -12.45
C SER A 61 0.02 -2.29 -13.85
N VAL A 62 0.33 -3.07 -14.86
CA VAL A 62 0.26 -2.64 -16.28
C VAL A 62 -1.16 -2.27 -16.74
N ASN A 63 -2.19 -2.76 -16.06
CA ASN A 63 -3.60 -2.50 -16.40
C ASN A 63 -4.21 -1.36 -15.58
N THR A 64 -3.41 -0.40 -15.10
CA THR A 64 -3.87 0.67 -14.20
C THR A 64 -4.91 1.56 -14.88
N ASP A 65 -4.76 1.86 -16.18
CA ASP A 65 -5.72 2.66 -16.97
C ASP A 65 -7.09 1.99 -17.05
N LYS A 66 -7.11 0.69 -17.37
CA LYS A 66 -8.35 -0.09 -17.41
C LYS A 66 -9.03 -0.13 -16.03
N GLN A 67 -8.26 -0.37 -14.98
CA GLN A 67 -8.78 -0.40 -13.61
C GLN A 67 -9.34 0.95 -13.16
N LEU A 68 -8.75 2.06 -13.61
CA LEU A 68 -9.28 3.40 -13.37
C LEU A 68 -10.60 3.62 -14.09
N ALA A 69 -10.69 3.27 -15.37
CA ALA A 69 -11.92 3.40 -16.16
C ALA A 69 -13.06 2.54 -15.58
N GLU A 70 -12.76 1.31 -15.14
CA GLU A 70 -13.72 0.43 -14.47
C GLU A 70 -14.22 1.05 -13.16
N LEU A 71 -13.33 1.63 -12.35
CA LEU A 71 -13.70 2.30 -11.10
C LEU A 71 -14.60 3.52 -11.38
N GLU A 72 -14.24 4.36 -12.35
CA GLU A 72 -15.02 5.55 -12.72
C GLU A 72 -16.42 5.15 -13.25
N ALA A 73 -16.50 4.12 -14.09
CA ALA A 73 -17.78 3.60 -14.58
C ALA A 73 -18.68 3.04 -13.45
N ARG A 74 -18.09 2.33 -12.51
CA ARG A 74 -18.84 1.82 -11.33
C ARG A 74 -19.38 2.94 -10.46
N LEU A 75 -18.58 3.97 -10.19
CA LEU A 75 -19.02 5.13 -9.42
C LEU A 75 -20.10 5.93 -10.17
N ALA A 76 -19.96 6.04 -11.50
CA ALA A 76 -20.95 6.71 -12.34
C ALA A 76 -22.30 5.96 -12.44
N SER A 77 -22.36 4.69 -12.05
CA SER A 77 -23.62 3.95 -11.97
C SER A 77 -24.51 4.39 -10.79
N ASP A 78 -23.97 5.10 -9.81
CA ASP A 78 -24.77 5.71 -8.74
C ASP A 78 -25.41 7.01 -9.26
N PRO A 79 -26.77 7.14 -9.24
CA PRO A 79 -27.44 8.33 -9.74
C PRO A 79 -27.02 9.63 -9.06
N GLU A 80 -26.62 9.56 -7.80
CA GLU A 80 -26.19 10.72 -7.01
C GLU A 80 -24.70 11.06 -7.19
N TRP A 81 -23.95 10.33 -8.03
CA TRP A 81 -22.54 10.58 -8.28
C TRP A 81 -22.26 11.97 -8.91
N HIS A 82 -23.12 12.39 -9.85
CA HIS A 82 -23.04 13.67 -10.54
C HIS A 82 -21.63 14.07 -11.01
N GLY A 83 -20.86 13.11 -11.53
CA GLY A 83 -19.49 13.34 -11.99
C GLY A 83 -18.54 13.75 -10.85
N GLY A 84 -18.75 13.24 -9.65
CA GLY A 84 -17.96 13.54 -8.46
C GLY A 84 -18.44 14.75 -7.65
N ARG A 85 -19.55 15.37 -8.02
CA ARG A 85 -20.14 16.53 -7.30
C ARG A 85 -21.25 16.11 -6.35
N TYR A 86 -20.96 15.21 -5.43
CA TYR A 86 -21.92 14.59 -4.52
C TYR A 86 -21.73 14.98 -3.04
N TYR A 87 -20.81 15.86 -2.73
CA TYR A 87 -20.54 16.29 -1.34
C TYR A 87 -21.80 16.88 -0.69
N GLY A 88 -22.03 16.48 0.57
CA GLY A 88 -23.25 16.81 1.30
C GLY A 88 -24.42 15.83 1.07
N LYS A 89 -24.25 14.81 0.23
CA LYS A 89 -25.20 13.73 -0.03
C LYS A 89 -24.66 12.37 0.38
N ALA A 90 -25.52 11.38 0.57
CA ALA A 90 -25.12 10.00 0.91
C ALA A 90 -24.77 9.14 -0.33
N ALA A 91 -24.20 9.77 -1.36
CA ALA A 91 -23.91 9.12 -2.63
C ALA A 91 -22.81 8.06 -2.54
N CYS A 92 -22.86 7.10 -3.46
CA CYS A 92 -21.84 6.06 -3.68
C CYS A 92 -21.65 5.05 -2.55
N LYS A 93 -22.42 5.09 -1.45
CA LYS A 93 -22.20 4.20 -0.30
C LYS A 93 -22.39 2.73 -0.64
N THR A 94 -23.41 2.39 -1.43
CA THR A 94 -23.63 1.02 -1.90
C THR A 94 -22.50 0.57 -2.83
N VAL A 95 -22.18 1.39 -3.84
CA VAL A 95 -21.10 1.08 -4.78
C VAL A 95 -19.75 0.93 -4.07
N LEU A 96 -19.44 1.82 -3.13
CA LEU A 96 -18.22 1.73 -2.32
C LEU A 96 -18.20 0.47 -1.45
N THR A 97 -19.35 0.08 -0.88
CA THR A 97 -19.47 -1.16 -0.10
C THR A 97 -19.15 -2.37 -0.98
N ASP A 98 -19.72 -2.46 -2.18
CA ASP A 98 -19.49 -3.57 -3.08
C ASP A 98 -18.02 -3.64 -3.55
N ILE A 99 -17.43 -2.50 -3.91
CA ILE A 99 -15.99 -2.39 -4.21
C ILE A 99 -15.15 -2.86 -3.03
N ARG A 100 -15.54 -2.51 -1.81
CA ARG A 100 -14.79 -2.89 -0.61
C ARG A 100 -14.93 -4.37 -0.28
N VAL A 101 -16.11 -4.98 -0.45
CA VAL A 101 -16.32 -6.43 -0.31
C VAL A 101 -15.37 -7.18 -1.24
N GLU A 102 -15.35 -6.85 -2.52
CA GLU A 102 -14.46 -7.47 -3.51
C GLU A 102 -12.99 -7.28 -3.13
N THR A 103 -12.63 -6.10 -2.65
CA THR A 103 -11.26 -5.79 -2.22
C THR A 103 -10.86 -6.62 -1.01
N LEU A 104 -11.73 -6.72 0.01
CA LEU A 104 -11.49 -7.53 1.21
C LEU A 104 -11.33 -9.02 0.87
N LYS A 105 -12.14 -9.54 -0.04
CA LYS A 105 -11.99 -10.93 -0.51
C LYS A 105 -10.64 -11.15 -1.19
N ARG A 106 -10.21 -10.24 -2.07
CA ARG A 106 -8.87 -10.30 -2.68
C ARG A 106 -7.73 -10.17 -1.66
N TYR A 107 -7.98 -9.55 -0.52
CA TYR A 107 -7.01 -9.45 0.59
C TYR A 107 -6.91 -10.71 1.44
N GLY A 108 -7.78 -11.72 1.20
CA GLY A 108 -7.79 -12.96 1.97
C GLY A 108 -8.63 -12.90 3.25
N ILE A 109 -9.59 -11.96 3.35
CA ILE A 109 -10.42 -11.76 4.54
C ILE A 109 -11.24 -13.01 4.91
N GLU A 110 -11.64 -13.82 3.92
CA GLU A 110 -12.41 -15.04 4.15
C GLU A 110 -11.63 -16.04 5.04
N THR A 111 -10.35 -16.22 4.75
CA THR A 111 -9.45 -17.05 5.58
C THR A 111 -9.29 -16.47 6.99
N ALA A 112 -9.11 -15.17 7.09
CA ALA A 112 -8.92 -14.50 8.39
C ALA A 112 -10.17 -14.58 9.27
N LEU A 113 -11.37 -14.56 8.69
CA LEU A 113 -12.63 -14.60 9.42
C LEU A 113 -13.18 -16.02 9.64
N ALA A 114 -12.70 -17.02 8.91
CA ALA A 114 -13.22 -18.40 9.00
C ALA A 114 -13.23 -18.97 10.44
N PRO A 115 -12.21 -18.76 11.29
CA PRO A 115 -12.23 -19.26 12.65
C PRO A 115 -13.33 -18.63 13.53
N ARG A 116 -13.64 -17.35 13.29
CA ARG A 116 -14.67 -16.64 14.03
C ARG A 116 -16.07 -16.84 13.47
N PHE A 117 -16.18 -17.00 12.16
CA PHE A 117 -17.43 -17.18 11.41
C PHE A 117 -17.31 -18.43 10.53
N PRO A 118 -17.46 -19.64 11.11
CA PRO A 118 -17.35 -20.89 10.35
C PRO A 118 -18.46 -21.04 9.29
N ASP A 119 -19.68 -20.55 9.60
CA ASP A 119 -20.77 -20.51 8.63
C ASP A 119 -20.48 -19.51 7.51
N PRO A 120 -20.53 -19.93 6.21
CA PRO A 120 -20.26 -19.06 5.08
C PRO A 120 -21.19 -17.84 4.96
N ALA A 121 -22.46 -17.99 5.30
CA ALA A 121 -23.43 -16.88 5.23
C ALA A 121 -23.16 -15.83 6.31
N ALA A 122 -22.86 -16.26 7.54
CA ALA A 122 -22.47 -15.37 8.62
C ALA A 122 -21.15 -14.66 8.31
N ARG A 123 -20.19 -15.37 7.69
CA ARG A 123 -18.92 -14.79 7.26
C ARG A 123 -19.11 -13.72 6.18
N GLU A 124 -19.94 -13.98 5.16
CA GLU A 124 -20.29 -13.01 4.12
C GLU A 124 -20.96 -11.75 4.71
N ALA A 125 -21.86 -11.94 5.65
CA ALA A 125 -22.51 -10.83 6.36
C ALA A 125 -21.49 -9.98 7.14
N ALA A 126 -20.54 -10.61 7.82
CA ALA A 126 -19.48 -9.91 8.55
C ALA A 126 -18.54 -9.14 7.60
N ILE A 127 -18.21 -9.69 6.43
CA ILE A 127 -17.42 -9.00 5.40
C ILE A 127 -18.17 -7.77 4.89
N ARG A 128 -19.46 -7.92 4.58
CA ARG A 128 -20.29 -6.82 4.09
C ARG A 128 -20.46 -5.70 5.13
N GLU A 129 -20.62 -6.07 6.40
CA GLU A 129 -20.66 -5.10 7.49
C GLU A 129 -19.35 -4.28 7.60
N GLN A 130 -18.21 -4.95 7.57
CA GLN A 130 -16.91 -4.26 7.56
C GLN A 130 -16.77 -3.34 6.35
N ALA A 131 -17.19 -3.79 5.19
CA ALA A 131 -17.17 -3.00 3.97
C ALA A 131 -18.08 -1.76 4.05
N ALA A 132 -19.28 -1.91 4.60
CA ALA A 132 -20.23 -0.81 4.79
C ALA A 132 -19.71 0.23 5.80
N ASN A 133 -19.12 -0.22 6.91
CA ASN A 133 -18.49 0.64 7.91
C ASN A 133 -17.32 1.44 7.34
N TRP A 134 -16.54 0.84 6.44
CA TRP A 134 -15.50 1.54 5.71
C TRP A 134 -16.11 2.54 4.71
N ALA A 135 -17.08 2.12 3.89
CA ALA A 135 -17.73 2.95 2.88
C ALA A 135 -18.42 4.18 3.49
N ALA A 136 -18.97 4.05 4.71
CA ALA A 136 -19.61 5.18 5.41
C ALA A 136 -18.67 6.36 5.64
N LYS A 137 -17.36 6.09 5.80
CA LYS A 137 -16.32 7.08 6.12
C LYS A 137 -15.45 7.47 4.91
N TRP A 138 -15.52 6.69 3.82
CA TRP A 138 -14.62 6.87 2.69
C TRP A 138 -15.22 7.80 1.62
N ASP A 139 -14.33 8.52 0.95
CA ASP A 139 -14.68 9.41 -0.15
C ASP A 139 -14.37 8.75 -1.50
N ALA A 140 -15.37 8.70 -2.40
CA ALA A 140 -15.22 8.08 -3.71
C ALA A 140 -14.25 8.82 -4.63
N ASN A 141 -14.20 10.16 -4.57
CA ASN A 141 -13.22 10.94 -5.33
C ASN A 141 -11.80 10.61 -4.92
N SER A 142 -11.56 10.35 -3.62
CA SER A 142 -10.24 9.95 -3.13
C SER A 142 -9.77 8.63 -3.75
N LEU A 143 -10.67 7.66 -3.99
CA LEU A 143 -10.31 6.41 -4.70
C LEU A 143 -9.83 6.67 -6.12
N ILE A 144 -10.53 7.56 -6.85
CA ILE A 144 -10.15 7.95 -8.20
C ILE A 144 -8.76 8.63 -8.18
N ILE A 145 -8.55 9.57 -7.26
CA ILE A 145 -7.26 10.29 -7.15
C ILE A 145 -6.12 9.32 -6.84
N LEU A 146 -6.31 8.41 -5.88
CA LEU A 146 -5.31 7.40 -5.53
C LEU A 146 -5.03 6.46 -6.71
N ARG A 147 -6.07 6.06 -7.47
CA ARG A 147 -5.89 5.22 -8.65
C ARG A 147 -5.15 5.97 -9.78
N ARG A 148 -5.51 7.24 -10.01
CA ARG A 148 -4.81 8.09 -10.99
C ARG A 148 -3.34 8.31 -10.65
N ALA A 149 -3.00 8.40 -9.37
CA ALA A 149 -1.62 8.55 -8.93
C ALA A 149 -0.74 7.32 -9.24
N LEU A 150 -1.36 6.15 -9.48
CA LEU A 150 -0.65 4.93 -9.89
C LEU A 150 -0.44 4.82 -11.40
N LEU A 151 -1.03 5.70 -12.22
CA LEU A 151 -0.82 5.68 -13.67
C LEU A 151 0.65 5.91 -14.00
N GLY A 152 1.29 4.92 -14.62
CA GLY A 152 2.69 4.98 -14.97
C GLY A 152 3.66 5.00 -13.78
N PHE A 153 3.18 4.61 -12.57
CA PHE A 153 4.06 4.52 -11.41
C PHE A 153 5.07 3.40 -11.59
N ASP A 154 6.35 3.76 -11.64
CA ASP A 154 7.49 2.86 -11.66
C ASP A 154 8.72 3.60 -11.13
N THR A 155 9.29 3.13 -10.03
CA THR A 155 10.48 3.71 -9.41
C THR A 155 11.77 3.02 -9.81
N ARG A 156 11.72 1.91 -10.55
CA ARG A 156 12.90 1.13 -10.93
C ARG A 156 13.94 1.92 -11.73
N PRO A 157 13.56 2.82 -12.67
CA PRO A 157 14.54 3.64 -13.39
C PRO A 157 15.36 4.57 -12.48
N ASP A 158 14.83 4.88 -11.29
CA ASP A 158 15.45 5.78 -10.32
C ASP A 158 16.14 5.07 -9.14
N PHE A 159 16.26 3.74 -9.15
CA PHE A 159 16.83 2.98 -8.04
C PHE A 159 18.26 3.41 -7.67
N ALA A 160 19.07 3.84 -8.63
CA ALA A 160 20.42 4.35 -8.37
C ALA A 160 20.44 5.61 -7.46
N ARG A 161 19.29 6.27 -7.26
CA ARG A 161 19.17 7.40 -6.33
C ARG A 161 18.92 6.97 -4.90
N ILE A 162 18.48 5.74 -4.65
CA ILE A 162 18.15 5.24 -3.31
C ILE A 162 19.43 5.08 -2.50
N LYS A 163 19.56 5.82 -1.40
CA LYS A 163 20.63 5.70 -0.40
C LYS A 163 20.17 4.91 0.83
N ALA A 164 18.88 4.85 1.05
CA ALA A 164 18.25 4.14 2.15
C ALA A 164 18.46 2.61 2.02
N LYS A 165 18.65 1.93 3.15
CA LYS A 165 18.59 0.47 3.20
C LYS A 165 17.17 -0.01 2.99
N VAL A 166 16.97 -1.16 2.36
CA VAL A 166 15.64 -1.70 2.05
C VAL A 166 15.42 -3.02 2.79
N LEU A 167 14.36 -3.10 3.59
CA LEU A 167 13.79 -4.35 4.06
C LEU A 167 12.49 -4.61 3.30
N TYR A 168 12.55 -5.47 2.29
CA TYR A 168 11.42 -5.81 1.44
C TYR A 168 10.70 -7.03 1.99
N ILE A 169 9.40 -6.89 2.29
CA ILE A 169 8.60 -7.95 2.93
C ILE A 169 7.41 -8.29 2.04
N LEU A 170 7.25 -9.57 1.70
CA LEU A 170 6.05 -10.08 1.03
C LEU A 170 5.46 -11.25 1.80
N CYS A 171 4.14 -11.37 1.80
CA CYS A 171 3.46 -12.52 2.37
C CYS A 171 3.39 -13.68 1.37
N ARG A 172 3.67 -14.89 1.84
CA ARG A 172 3.67 -16.14 1.06
C ARG A 172 2.39 -16.34 0.22
N THR A 173 1.25 -15.95 0.75
CA THR A 173 -0.06 -16.17 0.11
C THR A 173 -0.68 -14.89 -0.46
N ASP A 174 0.07 -13.78 -0.53
CA ASP A 174 -0.46 -12.55 -1.11
C ASP A 174 -0.68 -12.69 -2.62
N ALA A 175 -1.94 -12.69 -3.05
CA ALA A 175 -2.31 -12.79 -4.45
C ALA A 175 -2.09 -11.48 -5.24
N LEU A 176 -2.00 -10.34 -4.57
CA LEU A 176 -1.78 -9.04 -5.21
C LEU A 176 -0.28 -8.79 -5.47
N PHE A 177 0.56 -9.15 -4.50
CA PHE A 177 2.01 -9.02 -4.57
C PHE A 177 2.67 -10.34 -4.18
N PRO A 178 2.59 -11.35 -5.07
CA PRO A 178 3.08 -12.68 -4.77
C PRO A 178 4.60 -12.72 -4.63
N PRO A 179 5.17 -13.57 -3.74
CA PRO A 179 6.61 -13.67 -3.49
C PRO A 179 7.48 -13.86 -4.73
N LYS A 180 6.93 -14.43 -5.79
CA LYS A 180 7.65 -14.62 -7.06
C LYS A 180 8.21 -13.34 -7.68
N ILE A 181 7.74 -12.16 -7.26
CA ILE A 181 8.29 -10.87 -7.74
C ILE A 181 9.55 -10.46 -6.97
N ALA A 182 9.80 -11.01 -5.78
CA ALA A 182 10.89 -10.57 -4.91
C ALA A 182 12.29 -10.76 -5.53
N PRO A 183 12.62 -11.88 -6.19
CA PRO A 183 13.93 -12.06 -6.80
C PRO A 183 14.29 -10.95 -7.78
N ASP A 184 13.35 -10.55 -8.65
CA ASP A 184 13.59 -9.50 -9.63
C ASP A 184 13.74 -8.12 -8.98
N VAL A 185 12.93 -7.82 -7.95
CA VAL A 185 13.03 -6.57 -7.18
C VAL A 185 14.38 -6.48 -6.47
N ILE A 186 14.79 -7.53 -5.75
CA ILE A 186 16.07 -7.56 -5.03
C ILE A 186 17.25 -7.46 -6.01
N LYS A 187 17.19 -8.20 -7.11
CA LYS A 187 18.23 -8.12 -8.15
C LYS A 187 18.36 -6.70 -8.71
N ALA A 188 17.25 -6.04 -9.01
CA ALA A 188 17.26 -4.67 -9.55
C ALA A 188 17.81 -3.66 -8.51
N LEU A 189 17.42 -3.76 -7.25
CA LEU A 189 17.95 -2.91 -6.17
C LEU A 189 19.45 -3.13 -5.99
N THR A 190 19.91 -4.38 -5.91
CA THR A 190 21.33 -4.72 -5.74
C THR A 190 22.17 -4.26 -6.94
N ALA A 191 21.66 -4.42 -8.16
CA ALA A 191 22.35 -3.94 -9.37
C ALA A 191 22.48 -2.40 -9.40
N ALA A 192 21.56 -1.69 -8.73
CA ALA A 192 21.64 -0.24 -8.55
C ALA A 192 22.51 0.20 -7.35
N GLY A 193 23.16 -0.75 -6.64
CA GLY A 193 24.02 -0.48 -5.49
C GLY A 193 23.26 -0.30 -4.15
N VAL A 194 21.97 -0.64 -4.12
CA VAL A 194 21.14 -0.50 -2.91
C VAL A 194 21.33 -1.72 -1.98
N GLU A 195 21.59 -1.48 -0.69
CA GLU A 195 21.57 -2.54 0.33
C GLU A 195 20.13 -2.98 0.58
N ALA A 196 19.74 -4.14 0.06
CA ALA A 196 18.38 -4.67 0.14
C ALA A 196 18.37 -6.07 0.74
N ARG A 197 17.40 -6.31 1.64
CA ARG A 197 17.11 -7.61 2.23
C ARG A 197 15.65 -7.97 1.95
N TYR A 198 15.41 -9.25 1.68
CA TYR A 198 14.08 -9.81 1.52
C TYR A 198 13.70 -10.64 2.75
N PHE A 199 12.46 -10.52 3.17
CA PHE A 199 11.85 -11.40 4.16
C PHE A 199 10.50 -11.88 3.64
N GLU A 200 10.31 -13.20 3.56
CA GLU A 200 9.01 -13.79 3.25
C GLU A 200 8.23 -14.03 4.54
N LEU A 201 7.09 -13.39 4.66
CA LEU A 201 6.18 -13.56 5.79
C LEU A 201 5.37 -14.85 5.59
N ASP A 202 5.61 -15.86 6.41
CA ASP A 202 4.85 -17.10 6.42
C ASP A 202 3.48 -16.87 7.06
N SER A 203 2.48 -16.66 6.22
CA SER A 203 1.10 -16.38 6.62
C SER A 203 0.12 -16.84 5.56
N ASP A 204 -1.04 -17.32 6.01
CA ASP A 204 -2.19 -17.68 5.17
C ASP A 204 -3.19 -16.52 5.01
N LEU A 205 -2.92 -15.35 5.61
CA LEU A 205 -3.83 -14.20 5.62
C LEU A 205 -3.66 -13.26 4.42
N GLY A 206 -2.88 -13.67 3.41
CA GLY A 206 -2.72 -12.94 2.15
C GLY A 206 -2.27 -11.50 2.37
N HIS A 207 -2.90 -10.58 1.66
CA HIS A 207 -2.57 -9.15 1.71
C HIS A 207 -2.80 -8.51 3.09
N SER A 208 -3.72 -9.08 3.89
CA SER A 208 -4.04 -8.58 5.24
C SER A 208 -2.97 -8.92 6.30
N SER A 209 -2.04 -9.81 5.98
CA SER A 209 -1.04 -10.34 6.92
C SER A 209 -0.14 -9.27 7.53
N SER A 210 0.14 -8.19 6.82
CA SER A 210 1.02 -7.11 7.27
C SER A 210 0.56 -6.47 8.59
N GLY A 211 -0.74 -6.33 8.78
CA GLY A 211 -1.34 -5.83 10.02
C GLY A 211 -1.74 -6.96 10.97
N ALA A 212 -2.45 -7.97 10.46
CA ALA A 212 -3.02 -9.04 11.27
C ALA A 212 -1.96 -9.92 11.97
N GLU A 213 -0.80 -10.10 11.33
CA GLU A 213 0.30 -10.92 11.86
C GLU A 213 1.59 -10.13 12.08
N HIS A 214 1.47 -8.86 12.46
CA HIS A 214 2.63 -8.01 12.76
C HIS A 214 3.64 -8.64 13.72
N ALA A 215 3.19 -9.48 14.64
CA ALA A 215 4.06 -10.18 15.59
C ALA A 215 5.09 -11.11 14.90
N LYS A 216 4.76 -11.68 13.72
CA LYS A 216 5.65 -12.58 13.00
C LYS A 216 6.85 -11.86 12.35
N TRP A 217 6.69 -10.61 11.95
CA TRP A 217 7.75 -9.86 11.27
C TRP A 217 8.35 -8.72 12.09
N SER A 218 7.73 -8.34 13.22
CA SER A 218 8.29 -7.35 14.15
C SER A 218 9.70 -7.65 14.64
N PRO A 219 10.10 -8.91 14.93
CA PRO A 219 11.49 -9.21 15.29
C PRO A 219 12.48 -8.88 14.18
N VAL A 220 12.15 -9.21 12.93
CA VAL A 220 12.98 -8.91 11.75
C VAL A 220 13.11 -7.40 11.55
N LEU A 221 12.00 -6.67 11.69
CA LEU A 221 11.97 -5.22 11.62
C LEU A 221 12.88 -4.60 12.70
N ARG A 222 12.76 -5.05 13.97
CA ARG A 222 13.61 -4.55 15.07
C ARG A 222 15.08 -4.81 14.80
N GLN A 223 15.45 -6.03 14.37
CA GLN A 223 16.82 -6.36 14.03
C GLN A 223 17.37 -5.48 12.89
N PHE A 224 16.54 -5.20 11.89
CA PHE A 224 16.92 -4.35 10.77
C PHE A 224 17.14 -2.89 11.18
N LEU A 225 16.28 -2.36 12.04
CA LEU A 225 16.34 -0.95 12.47
C LEU A 225 17.33 -0.70 13.62
N ALA A 226 17.64 -1.70 14.45
CA ALA A 226 18.49 -1.52 15.63
C ALA A 226 19.82 -0.79 15.35
N PRO A 227 20.62 -1.14 14.32
CA PRO A 227 21.87 -0.45 14.04
C PRO A 227 21.69 0.99 13.53
N LEU A 228 20.50 1.32 12.98
CA LEU A 228 20.19 2.67 12.52
C LEU A 228 19.80 3.57 13.71
N VAL A 229 18.99 3.03 14.62
CA VAL A 229 18.60 3.75 15.84
C VAL A 229 19.78 3.99 16.78
N ALA A 230 20.70 3.02 16.88
CA ALA A 230 21.90 3.16 17.74
C ALA A 230 22.82 4.31 17.32
N ARG A 231 22.72 4.84 16.12
CA ARG A 231 23.50 6.00 15.64
C ARG A 231 22.91 7.34 16.08
N LEU A 232 21.69 7.35 16.65
CA LEU A 232 21.02 8.55 17.12
C LEU A 232 21.32 8.88 18.58
N ASN A 233 21.91 7.92 19.29
CA ASN A 233 22.37 8.03 20.68
C ASN A 233 23.88 8.24 20.72
#